data_2e8675fe872e7d137e51af6af452cd09
#
_entry.id   2e8675fe872e7d137e51af6af452cd09
#
_cell.length_a   1.000
_cell.length_b   1.000
_cell.length_c   1.000
_cell.angle_alpha   90.00
_cell.angle_beta   90.00
_cell.angle_gamma   90.00
#
_symmetry.space_group_name_H-M   'P 1'
#
loop_
_entity.id
_entity.type
_entity.pdbx_description
1 polymer ?
#
loop_
_entity_poly.entity_id
_entity_poly.type
_entity_poly.pdbx_seq_one_letter_code
_entity_poly.pdbx_strand_id
1 'polypeptide(L)'
;MSNQVYSISGQVEEILKQQNSLTVDYGIKLVSADLVKNAVTFSVYAVPKTYVEGMRVEFSVDNGHNSNSKTVLSEPDQNGQPVSEKFSAELTCELTDDISITAVFVMPDGTRQTQPLQTYSGLYSGSLPDVANLVDADLQGRAQIENGKLTLPDAMEYALTLNTKLDNILVPRAEAVSIRVGLFKNQRLVAWARPISADEQTSYQGFDNATFYRLEPLSFPFAAGDILESAAVLTDEYGREVIRPGDFPLTLDSDNQTLIFPGSTGSDTVDAYSIDTDISHWTF
;
A
#
# COMPACT_ATOMS: atom_id res chain seq x y z
N MET A 1 -11.93 -14.04 -30.04
CA MET A 1 -13.26 -14.09 -29.38
C MET A 1 -13.25 -13.73 -27.88
N SER A 2 -12.17 -13.94 -27.13
CA SER A 2 -12.17 -13.65 -25.67
C SER A 2 -12.27 -12.14 -25.33
N ASN A 3 -11.59 -11.27 -26.02
CA ASN A 3 -11.60 -9.82 -25.72
C ASN A 3 -12.96 -9.13 -25.94
N GLN A 4 -13.78 -9.60 -26.88
CA GLN A 4 -15.12 -9.05 -27.10
C GLN A 4 -16.11 -9.45 -26.02
N VAL A 5 -15.98 -10.65 -25.48
CA VAL A 5 -16.85 -11.14 -24.39
C VAL A 5 -16.59 -10.36 -23.09
N TYR A 6 -15.32 -10.07 -22.76
CA TYR A 6 -14.96 -9.24 -21.61
C TYR A 6 -15.46 -7.80 -21.74
N SER A 7 -15.40 -7.22 -22.97
CA SER A 7 -15.91 -5.88 -23.25
C SER A 7 -17.43 -5.78 -23.08
N ILE A 8 -18.17 -6.79 -23.55
CA ILE A 8 -19.65 -6.82 -23.45
C ILE A 8 -20.07 -7.04 -21.99
N SER A 9 -19.39 -7.91 -21.24
CA SER A 9 -19.66 -8.13 -19.82
C SER A 9 -19.46 -6.86 -18.99
N GLY A 10 -18.37 -6.13 -19.22
CA GLY A 10 -18.13 -4.84 -18.55
C GLY A 10 -19.18 -3.77 -18.87
N GLN A 11 -19.62 -3.68 -20.14
CA GLN A 11 -20.67 -2.76 -20.55
C GLN A 11 -22.04 -3.11 -19.91
N VAL A 12 -22.36 -4.39 -19.80
CA VAL A 12 -23.61 -4.85 -19.18
C VAL A 12 -23.59 -4.57 -17.69
N GLU A 13 -22.47 -4.77 -16.99
CA GLU A 13 -22.33 -4.43 -15.58
C GLU A 13 -22.47 -2.93 -15.34
N GLU A 14 -21.90 -2.11 -16.21
CA GLU A 14 -22.01 -0.65 -16.10
C GLU A 14 -23.46 -0.16 -16.34
N ILE A 15 -24.15 -0.73 -17.32
CA ILE A 15 -25.57 -0.44 -17.56
C ILE A 15 -26.44 -0.87 -16.36
N LEU A 16 -26.19 -2.05 -15.77
CA LEU A 16 -26.90 -2.52 -14.59
C LEU A 16 -26.62 -1.64 -13.35
N LYS A 17 -25.39 -1.21 -13.15
CA LYS A 17 -25.04 -0.24 -12.10
C LYS A 17 -25.78 1.08 -12.29
N GLN A 18 -25.83 1.60 -13.52
CA GLN A 18 -26.57 2.85 -13.82
C GLN A 18 -28.07 2.69 -13.64
N GLN A 19 -28.67 1.56 -14.01
CA GLN A 19 -30.11 1.32 -13.82
C GLN A 19 -30.48 1.22 -12.34
N ASN A 20 -29.65 0.59 -11.52
CA ASN A 20 -29.87 0.42 -10.09
C ASN A 20 -29.39 1.60 -9.22
N SER A 21 -28.66 2.56 -9.82
CA SER A 21 -28.21 3.75 -9.09
C SER A 21 -29.41 4.57 -8.59
N LEU A 22 -29.32 5.07 -7.36
CA LEU A 22 -30.26 6.01 -6.79
C LEU A 22 -29.99 7.48 -7.20
N THR A 23 -28.85 7.72 -7.86
CA THR A 23 -28.38 9.03 -8.29
C THR A 23 -28.42 9.18 -9.80
N VAL A 24 -28.72 10.40 -10.29
CA VAL A 24 -28.50 10.81 -11.67
C VAL A 24 -27.06 11.27 -11.88
N ASP A 25 -26.47 11.84 -10.83
CA ASP A 25 -25.10 12.32 -10.82
C ASP A 25 -24.52 12.28 -9.41
N TYR A 26 -23.22 12.03 -9.30
CA TYR A 26 -22.46 12.16 -8.07
C TYR A 26 -20.97 12.38 -8.39
N GLY A 27 -20.25 12.95 -7.44
CA GLY A 27 -18.81 13.09 -7.58
C GLY A 27 -18.10 13.11 -6.25
N ILE A 28 -16.88 12.63 -6.27
CA ILE A 28 -15.98 12.63 -5.14
C ILE A 28 -14.65 13.19 -5.57
N LYS A 29 -14.13 14.10 -4.77
CA LYS A 29 -12.81 14.68 -4.99
C LYS A 29 -12.03 14.65 -3.68
N LEU A 30 -10.81 14.13 -3.71
CA LEU A 30 -9.87 14.31 -2.65
C LEU A 30 -9.46 15.78 -2.60
N VAL A 31 -9.73 16.44 -1.48
CA VAL A 31 -9.47 17.88 -1.26
C VAL A 31 -8.09 18.09 -0.67
N SER A 32 -7.75 17.28 0.33
CA SER A 32 -6.46 17.36 1.02
C SER A 32 -6.08 16.04 1.67
N ALA A 33 -4.77 15.84 1.81
CA ALA A 33 -4.17 14.82 2.65
C ALA A 33 -3.20 15.50 3.62
N ASP A 34 -3.37 15.25 4.91
CA ASP A 34 -2.51 15.73 5.99
C ASP A 34 -1.73 14.52 6.52
N LEU A 35 -0.54 14.30 6.01
CA LEU A 35 0.29 13.15 6.36
C LEU A 35 0.84 13.24 7.80
N VAL A 36 0.94 14.45 8.36
CA VAL A 36 1.34 14.65 9.77
C VAL A 36 0.26 14.11 10.72
N LYS A 37 -1.01 14.33 10.39
CA LYS A 37 -2.15 13.87 11.19
C LYS A 37 -2.70 12.53 10.74
N ASN A 38 -2.11 11.94 9.71
CA ASN A 38 -2.63 10.74 9.06
C ASN A 38 -4.12 10.87 8.69
N ALA A 39 -4.49 11.99 8.03
CA ALA A 39 -5.87 12.31 7.72
C ALA A 39 -6.07 12.68 6.25
N VAL A 40 -7.24 12.35 5.72
CA VAL A 40 -7.66 12.67 4.36
C VAL A 40 -9.05 13.29 4.36
N THR A 41 -9.26 14.30 3.49
CA THR A 41 -10.54 14.98 3.34
C THR A 41 -11.06 14.85 1.91
N PHE A 42 -12.30 14.42 1.79
CA PHE A 42 -13.03 14.30 0.54
C PHE A 42 -14.15 15.32 0.47
N SER A 43 -14.33 15.96 -0.68
CA SER A 43 -15.53 16.68 -1.05
C SER A 43 -16.41 15.72 -1.84
N VAL A 44 -17.65 15.53 -1.39
CA VAL A 44 -18.61 14.61 -2.00
C VAL A 44 -19.88 15.35 -2.37
N TYR A 45 -20.53 14.95 -3.48
CA TYR A 45 -21.86 15.37 -3.80
C TYR A 45 -22.67 14.24 -4.42
N ALA A 46 -23.99 14.32 -4.30
CA ALA A 46 -24.92 13.41 -4.95
C ALA A 46 -26.20 14.17 -5.36
N VAL A 47 -26.74 13.81 -6.51
CA VAL A 47 -28.02 14.26 -7.05
C VAL A 47 -28.94 13.04 -7.17
N PRO A 48 -30.02 12.92 -6.37
CA PRO A 48 -30.89 11.75 -6.43
C PRO A 48 -31.70 11.71 -7.74
N LYS A 49 -32.05 10.51 -8.21
CA LYS A 49 -32.97 10.33 -9.35
C LYS A 49 -34.38 10.84 -9.04
N THR A 50 -34.78 10.76 -7.77
CA THR A 50 -36.07 11.22 -7.31
C THR A 50 -35.85 12.09 -6.07
N TYR A 51 -36.15 13.38 -6.21
CA TYR A 51 -36.13 14.32 -5.10
C TYR A 51 -37.51 14.39 -4.48
N VAL A 52 -37.58 14.41 -3.15
CA VAL A 52 -38.79 14.65 -2.37
C VAL A 52 -38.49 15.78 -1.40
N GLU A 53 -39.40 16.76 -1.29
CA GLU A 53 -39.25 17.86 -0.35
C GLU A 53 -39.10 17.34 1.09
N GLY A 54 -38.08 17.85 1.80
CA GLY A 54 -37.70 17.35 3.13
C GLY A 54 -36.79 16.13 3.13
N MET A 55 -36.39 15.63 1.95
CA MET A 55 -35.31 14.63 1.84
C MET A 55 -34.02 15.20 2.40
N ARG A 56 -33.23 14.32 3.02
CA ARG A 56 -31.88 14.58 3.47
C ARG A 56 -30.93 13.46 3.00
N VAL A 57 -29.65 13.78 2.89
CA VAL A 57 -28.65 12.80 2.55
C VAL A 57 -27.63 12.73 3.69
N GLU A 58 -27.36 11.53 4.13
CA GLU A 58 -26.28 11.21 5.06
C GLU A 58 -25.13 10.64 4.26
N PHE A 59 -24.05 11.41 4.12
CA PHE A 59 -22.80 10.92 3.55
C PHE A 59 -21.98 10.28 4.66
N SER A 60 -21.43 9.10 4.40
CA SER A 60 -20.52 8.41 5.31
C SER A 60 -19.23 8.03 4.61
N VAL A 61 -18.15 8.11 5.34
CA VAL A 61 -16.85 7.58 4.98
C VAL A 61 -16.46 6.51 6.01
N ASP A 62 -16.12 5.34 5.53
CA ASP A 62 -15.64 4.21 6.32
C ASP A 62 -14.21 3.92 5.87
N ASN A 63 -13.26 3.89 6.81
CA ASN A 63 -11.85 3.66 6.56
C ASN A 63 -11.36 2.28 7.01
N GLY A 64 -12.29 1.34 7.22
CA GLY A 64 -12.01 0.00 7.73
C GLY A 64 -11.86 -0.07 9.26
N HIS A 65 -11.50 1.03 9.93
CA HIS A 65 -11.36 1.10 11.39
C HIS A 65 -12.53 1.85 12.04
N ASN A 66 -12.96 2.93 11.38
CA ASN A 66 -14.00 3.83 11.88
C ASN A 66 -14.91 4.29 10.74
N SER A 67 -16.14 4.65 11.08
CA SER A 67 -17.07 5.27 10.15
C SER A 67 -17.50 6.64 10.66
N ASN A 68 -17.32 7.67 9.83
CA ASN A 68 -17.79 9.02 10.08
C ASN A 68 -18.92 9.38 9.12
N SER A 69 -19.95 10.06 9.62
CA SER A 69 -21.07 10.49 8.78
C SER A 69 -21.42 11.96 8.98
N LYS A 70 -21.97 12.57 7.92
CA LYS A 70 -22.48 13.93 7.92
C LYS A 70 -23.82 13.99 7.20
N THR A 71 -24.84 14.41 7.91
CA THR A 71 -26.18 14.61 7.34
C THR A 71 -26.29 16.01 6.77
N VAL A 72 -26.77 16.13 5.55
CA VAL A 72 -27.00 17.40 4.86
C VAL A 72 -28.42 17.49 4.32
N LEU A 73 -28.93 18.72 4.30
CA LEU A 73 -30.15 19.08 3.60
C LEU A 73 -29.80 19.62 2.22
N SER A 74 -30.78 19.68 1.30
CA SER A 74 -30.59 20.36 0.02
C SER A 74 -30.16 21.81 0.23
N GLU A 75 -29.22 22.28 -0.58
CA GLU A 75 -28.74 23.66 -0.50
C GLU A 75 -29.90 24.63 -0.82
N PRO A 76 -30.19 25.62 0.05
CA PRO A 76 -31.19 26.63 -0.24
C PRO A 76 -30.68 27.62 -1.29
N ASP A 77 -31.63 28.20 -2.08
CA ASP A 77 -31.33 29.32 -2.95
C ASP A 77 -31.14 30.62 -2.15
N GLN A 78 -30.85 31.71 -2.85
CA GLN A 78 -30.72 33.05 -2.25
C GLN A 78 -31.98 33.53 -1.53
N ASN A 79 -33.13 32.88 -1.75
CA ASN A 79 -34.43 33.17 -1.14
C ASN A 79 -34.80 32.16 -0.05
N GLY A 80 -33.89 31.22 0.28
CA GLY A 80 -34.15 30.18 1.28
C GLY A 80 -35.00 29.00 0.77
N GLN A 81 -35.26 28.92 -0.54
CA GLN A 81 -35.96 27.79 -1.13
C GLN A 81 -34.94 26.73 -1.54
N PRO A 82 -35.23 25.43 -1.39
CA PRO A 82 -34.36 24.37 -1.87
C PRO A 82 -34.22 24.44 -3.39
N VAL A 83 -33.10 24.95 -3.87
CA VAL A 83 -32.86 25.24 -5.31
C VAL A 83 -32.24 24.11 -6.04
N SER A 84 -31.49 23.30 -5.37
CA SER A 84 -30.81 22.20 -6.03
C SER A 84 -31.15 20.89 -5.34
N GLU A 85 -31.52 19.93 -6.16
CA GLU A 85 -31.60 18.53 -5.77
C GLU A 85 -30.20 17.96 -5.45
N LYS A 86 -29.18 18.82 -5.37
CA LYS A 86 -27.79 18.48 -5.10
C LYS A 86 -27.49 18.59 -3.61
N PHE A 87 -26.95 17.52 -3.06
CA PHE A 87 -26.46 17.45 -1.69
C PHE A 87 -24.95 17.37 -1.72
N SER A 88 -24.27 18.11 -0.85
CA SER A 88 -22.80 18.11 -0.78
C SER A 88 -22.29 18.17 0.65
N ALA A 89 -21.13 17.53 0.88
CA ALA A 89 -20.46 17.52 2.16
C ALA A 89 -18.93 17.41 2.00
N GLU A 90 -18.21 17.82 3.03
CA GLU A 90 -16.81 17.44 3.23
C GLU A 90 -16.75 16.40 4.35
N LEU A 91 -16.02 15.31 4.07
CA LEU A 91 -15.81 14.19 4.98
C LEU A 91 -14.32 14.04 5.23
N THR A 92 -13.93 13.98 6.49
CA THR A 92 -12.55 13.73 6.91
C THR A 92 -12.48 12.43 7.67
N CYS A 93 -11.51 11.59 7.34
CA CYS A 93 -11.22 10.34 8.05
C CYS A 93 -9.70 10.16 8.18
N GLU A 94 -9.31 9.19 8.98
CA GLU A 94 -7.95 8.70 9.00
C GLU A 94 -7.59 8.09 7.64
N LEU A 95 -6.37 8.34 7.18
CA LEU A 95 -5.83 7.78 5.94
C LEU A 95 -5.47 6.32 6.16
N THR A 96 -6.16 5.44 5.45
CA THR A 96 -5.93 3.99 5.43
C THR A 96 -5.88 3.49 3.99
N ASP A 97 -5.63 2.20 3.80
CA ASP A 97 -5.64 1.60 2.46
C ASP A 97 -7.03 1.30 1.93
N ASP A 98 -8.00 1.12 2.83
CA ASP A 98 -9.39 0.81 2.45
C ASP A 98 -10.32 1.92 2.92
N ILE A 99 -10.75 2.77 1.98
CA ILE A 99 -11.70 3.84 2.26
C ILE A 99 -12.91 3.70 1.34
N SER A 100 -14.10 3.56 1.93
CA SER A 100 -15.36 3.52 1.19
C SER A 100 -16.24 4.71 1.52
N ILE A 101 -16.88 5.28 0.50
CA ILE A 101 -17.78 6.44 0.62
C ILE A 101 -19.15 6.05 0.13
N THR A 102 -20.17 6.32 0.96
CA THR A 102 -21.57 6.01 0.67
C THR A 102 -22.47 7.23 0.90
N ALA A 103 -23.62 7.24 0.21
CA ALA A 103 -24.70 8.17 0.46
C ALA A 103 -25.94 7.38 0.91
N VAL A 104 -26.61 7.84 1.96
CA VAL A 104 -27.90 7.31 2.40
C VAL A 104 -28.93 8.40 2.21
N PHE A 105 -29.86 8.16 1.30
CA PHE A 105 -31.00 9.03 1.07
C PHE A 105 -32.08 8.71 2.11
N VAL A 106 -32.45 9.71 2.90
CA VAL A 106 -33.46 9.60 3.97
C VAL A 106 -34.67 10.40 3.57
N MET A 107 -35.78 9.70 3.32
CA MET A 107 -37.04 10.29 2.94
C MET A 107 -37.75 10.90 4.15
N PRO A 108 -38.70 11.83 3.94
CA PRO A 108 -39.47 12.44 5.05
C PRO A 108 -40.24 11.44 5.92
N ASP A 109 -40.62 10.30 5.34
CA ASP A 109 -41.29 9.20 6.06
C ASP A 109 -40.33 8.31 6.86
N GLY A 110 -39.01 8.60 6.81
CA GLY A 110 -37.96 7.83 7.48
C GLY A 110 -37.42 6.68 6.66
N THR A 111 -37.93 6.43 5.45
CA THR A 111 -37.35 5.41 4.54
C THR A 111 -35.91 5.77 4.18
N ARG A 112 -35.02 4.79 4.23
CA ARG A 112 -33.60 4.94 3.96
C ARG A 112 -33.19 4.09 2.77
N GLN A 113 -32.44 4.68 1.83
CA GLN A 113 -31.89 4.00 0.67
C GLN A 113 -30.40 4.30 0.57
N THR A 114 -29.58 3.27 0.51
CA THR A 114 -28.11 3.40 0.50
C THR A 114 -27.56 3.25 -0.91
N GLN A 115 -26.68 4.15 -1.28
CA GLN A 115 -25.94 4.15 -2.54
C GLN A 115 -24.45 4.16 -2.25
N PRO A 116 -23.70 3.08 -2.55
CA PRO A 116 -22.24 3.11 -2.62
C PRO A 116 -21.81 4.10 -3.71
N LEU A 117 -20.87 4.99 -3.38
CA LEU A 117 -20.38 5.99 -4.32
C LEU A 117 -19.00 5.60 -4.86
N GLN A 118 -18.02 5.38 -3.97
CA GLN A 118 -16.63 5.12 -4.35
C GLN A 118 -15.91 4.32 -3.27
N THR A 119 -14.97 3.47 -3.71
CA THR A 119 -13.98 2.83 -2.85
C THR A 119 -12.60 3.20 -3.34
N TYR A 120 -11.71 3.50 -2.41
CA TYR A 120 -10.29 3.72 -2.63
C TYR A 120 -9.51 2.62 -1.94
N SER A 121 -8.47 2.13 -2.60
CA SER A 121 -7.52 1.17 -2.04
C SER A 121 -6.10 1.69 -2.17
N GLY A 122 -5.23 1.33 -1.22
CA GLY A 122 -3.82 1.66 -1.27
C GLY A 122 -3.48 3.15 -1.12
N LEU A 123 -4.33 3.96 -0.47
CA LEU A 123 -4.03 5.38 -0.27
C LEU A 123 -2.94 5.59 0.78
N TYR A 124 -2.97 4.84 1.87
CA TYR A 124 -1.95 4.93 2.92
C TYR A 124 -0.61 4.38 2.43
N SER A 125 -0.60 3.14 1.94
CA SER A 125 0.62 2.49 1.41
C SER A 125 1.22 3.28 0.25
N GLY A 126 0.38 3.83 -0.64
CA GLY A 126 0.83 4.69 -1.73
C GLY A 126 1.44 6.02 -1.29
N SER A 127 1.15 6.48 -0.06
CA SER A 127 1.73 7.71 0.53
C SER A 127 3.09 7.48 1.19
N LEU A 128 3.51 6.23 1.38
CA LEU A 128 4.79 5.89 1.99
C LEU A 128 5.92 5.89 0.96
N PRO A 129 7.17 6.11 1.38
CA PRO A 129 8.31 5.91 0.49
C PRO A 129 8.37 4.45 0.02
N ASP A 130 8.78 4.25 -1.21
CA ASP A 130 8.79 2.94 -1.84
C ASP A 130 10.14 2.63 -2.48
N VAL A 131 10.52 1.36 -2.47
CA VAL A 131 11.74 0.82 -3.08
C VAL A 131 11.40 0.17 -4.40
N ALA A 132 11.99 0.65 -5.48
CA ALA A 132 11.85 0.04 -6.79
C ALA A 132 12.58 -1.30 -6.87
N ASN A 133 13.81 -1.34 -6.34
CA ASN A 133 14.62 -2.54 -6.30
C ASN A 133 15.50 -2.57 -5.04
N LEU A 134 15.57 -3.74 -4.42
CA LEU A 134 16.60 -4.10 -3.45
C LEU A 134 17.27 -5.39 -3.95
N VAL A 135 18.48 -5.26 -4.42
CA VAL A 135 19.24 -6.37 -5.02
C VAL A 135 20.41 -6.71 -4.12
N ASP A 136 20.58 -7.98 -3.80
CA ASP A 136 21.78 -8.50 -3.13
C ASP A 136 22.74 -9.18 -4.10
N ALA A 137 24.00 -9.26 -3.71
CA ALA A 137 25.06 -9.88 -4.51
C ALA A 137 25.14 -11.39 -4.25
N ASP A 138 24.13 -12.15 -4.69
CA ASP A 138 24.15 -13.61 -4.68
C ASP A 138 24.32 -14.22 -3.26
N LEU A 139 23.39 -13.89 -2.36
CA LEU A 139 23.35 -14.45 -1.01
C LEU A 139 23.36 -15.99 -1.02
N GLN A 140 22.58 -16.59 -1.94
CA GLN A 140 22.45 -18.04 -2.06
C GLN A 140 23.79 -18.71 -2.40
N GLY A 141 24.55 -18.16 -3.37
CA GLY A 141 25.81 -18.75 -3.85
C GLY A 141 26.99 -18.54 -2.89
N ARG A 142 26.89 -17.57 -1.96
CA ARG A 142 27.98 -17.23 -1.03
C ARG A 142 27.82 -17.83 0.36
N ALA A 143 26.62 -18.20 0.75
CA ALA A 143 26.38 -18.76 2.08
C ALA A 143 26.95 -20.17 2.21
N GLN A 144 27.59 -20.43 3.35
CA GLN A 144 28.09 -21.75 3.74
C GLN A 144 27.29 -22.24 4.96
N ILE A 145 26.80 -23.47 4.91
CA ILE A 145 26.01 -24.05 5.98
C ILE A 145 26.71 -25.26 6.54
N GLU A 146 27.11 -25.17 7.80
CA GLU A 146 27.76 -26.24 8.53
C GLU A 146 27.32 -26.30 9.98
N ASN A 147 26.99 -27.49 10.46
CA ASN A 147 26.64 -27.75 11.86
C ASN A 147 25.54 -26.82 12.44
N GLY A 148 24.50 -26.52 11.66
CA GLY A 148 23.41 -25.65 12.09
C GLY A 148 23.79 -24.16 12.16
N LYS A 149 24.83 -23.76 11.45
CA LYS A 149 25.26 -22.36 11.31
C LYS A 149 25.33 -21.99 9.83
N LEU A 150 24.83 -20.81 9.54
CA LEU A 150 25.06 -20.14 8.28
C LEU A 150 26.21 -19.15 8.44
N THR A 151 27.17 -19.20 7.52
CA THR A 151 28.33 -18.32 7.48
C THR A 151 28.36 -17.61 6.14
N LEU A 152 28.51 -16.30 6.17
CA LEU A 152 28.87 -15.45 5.04
C LEU A 152 30.34 -15.11 5.21
N PRO A 153 31.27 -15.82 4.50
CA PRO A 153 32.70 -15.66 4.70
C PRO A 153 33.21 -14.34 4.15
N ASP A 154 32.55 -13.80 3.14
CA ASP A 154 32.90 -12.56 2.47
C ASP A 154 31.84 -11.47 2.71
N ALA A 155 32.26 -10.21 2.57
CA ALA A 155 31.32 -9.10 2.60
C ALA A 155 30.33 -9.18 1.44
N MET A 156 29.08 -8.85 1.72
CA MET A 156 28.00 -8.78 0.72
C MET A 156 27.61 -7.33 0.45
N GLU A 157 27.32 -7.05 -0.80
CA GLU A 157 26.85 -5.73 -1.21
C GLU A 157 25.38 -5.78 -1.60
N TYR A 158 24.71 -4.64 -1.36
CA TYR A 158 23.33 -4.40 -1.77
C TYR A 158 23.28 -3.13 -2.62
N ALA A 159 22.41 -3.15 -3.62
CA ALA A 159 22.02 -1.97 -4.38
C ALA A 159 20.54 -1.70 -4.15
N LEU A 160 20.21 -0.50 -3.71
CA LEU A 160 18.83 -0.06 -3.46
C LEU A 160 18.49 1.12 -4.35
N THR A 161 17.37 1.04 -5.04
CA THR A 161 16.84 2.13 -5.84
C THR A 161 15.44 2.49 -5.34
N LEU A 162 15.22 3.77 -5.05
CA LEU A 162 13.89 4.25 -4.66
C LEU A 162 12.97 4.37 -5.89
N ASN A 163 11.71 4.12 -5.67
CA ASN A 163 10.68 4.36 -6.66
C ASN A 163 10.33 5.85 -6.67
N THR A 164 10.81 6.57 -7.69
CA THR A 164 10.53 8.00 -7.89
C THR A 164 9.33 8.27 -8.79
N LYS A 165 8.69 7.23 -9.36
CA LYS A 165 7.52 7.39 -10.23
C LYS A 165 6.30 7.74 -9.39
N LEU A 166 5.67 8.86 -9.75
CA LEU A 166 4.48 9.40 -9.09
C LEU A 166 3.20 9.12 -9.91
N ASP A 167 3.18 8.10 -10.75
CA ASP A 167 2.07 7.81 -11.64
C ASP A 167 0.82 7.41 -10.84
N ASN A 168 -0.26 8.20 -11.02
CA ASN A 168 -1.61 7.96 -10.47
C ASN A 168 -1.77 7.99 -8.94
N ILE A 169 -0.93 8.72 -8.21
CA ILE A 169 -1.04 8.83 -6.76
C ILE A 169 -2.00 9.97 -6.40
N LEU A 170 -3.12 9.63 -5.74
CA LEU A 170 -4.10 10.60 -5.25
C LEU A 170 -3.58 11.35 -4.01
N VAL A 171 -2.80 10.66 -3.17
CA VAL A 171 -2.15 11.21 -1.97
C VAL A 171 -0.67 11.40 -2.28
N PRO A 172 -0.05 12.54 -1.92
CA PRO A 172 1.39 12.73 -2.11
C PRO A 172 2.20 11.63 -1.43
N ARG A 173 3.23 11.14 -2.10
CA ARG A 173 4.20 10.21 -1.50
C ARG A 173 5.19 11.01 -0.66
N ALA A 174 5.41 10.55 0.58
CA ALA A 174 6.42 11.11 1.47
C ALA A 174 7.84 10.74 1.02
N GLU A 175 8.80 11.59 1.34
CA GLU A 175 10.21 11.32 1.07
C GLU A 175 10.82 10.44 2.17
N ALA A 176 11.69 9.51 1.79
CA ALA A 176 12.47 8.74 2.74
C ALA A 176 13.60 9.62 3.31
N VAL A 177 13.62 9.83 4.63
CA VAL A 177 14.69 10.57 5.32
C VAL A 177 15.74 9.64 5.94
N SER A 178 15.39 8.36 6.12
CA SER A 178 16.33 7.33 6.58
C SER A 178 16.07 6.04 5.84
N ILE A 179 17.13 5.40 5.42
CA ILE A 179 17.10 4.09 4.76
C ILE A 179 18.16 3.22 5.42
N ARG A 180 17.74 2.08 5.94
CA ARG A 180 18.62 1.05 6.50
C ARG A 180 18.38 -0.25 5.75
N VAL A 181 19.43 -0.93 5.36
CA VAL A 181 19.37 -2.26 4.73
C VAL A 181 19.95 -3.27 5.70
N GLY A 182 19.29 -4.40 5.86
CA GLY A 182 19.73 -5.44 6.79
C GLY A 182 19.42 -6.85 6.30
N LEU A 183 20.06 -7.80 6.95
CA LEU A 183 19.80 -9.23 6.82
C LEU A 183 18.95 -9.66 8.03
N PHE A 184 17.87 -10.37 7.76
CA PHE A 184 16.90 -10.81 8.76
C PHE A 184 16.74 -12.32 8.73
N LYS A 185 16.53 -12.89 9.90
CA LYS A 185 16.15 -14.29 10.09
C LYS A 185 14.80 -14.35 10.79
N ASN A 186 13.79 -14.91 10.14
CA ASN A 186 12.42 -14.96 10.68
C ASN A 186 11.96 -13.56 11.14
N GLN A 187 12.17 -12.54 10.30
CA GLN A 187 11.84 -11.13 10.56
C GLN A 187 12.59 -10.50 11.77
N ARG A 188 13.64 -11.17 12.26
CA ARG A 188 14.51 -10.65 13.32
C ARG A 188 15.84 -10.24 12.71
N LEU A 189 16.28 -9.03 13.03
CA LEU A 189 17.55 -8.51 12.55
C LEU A 189 18.71 -9.41 12.96
N VAL A 190 19.50 -9.81 11.98
CA VAL A 190 20.79 -10.47 12.17
C VAL A 190 21.91 -9.43 12.18
N ALA A 191 21.93 -8.57 11.15
CA ALA A 191 22.91 -7.50 11.07
C ALA A 191 22.45 -6.40 10.09
N TRP A 192 22.85 -5.15 10.39
CA TRP A 192 22.72 -4.04 9.45
C TRP A 192 23.91 -3.99 8.47
N ALA A 193 23.59 -3.70 7.22
CA ALA A 193 24.58 -3.31 6.24
C ALA A 193 24.92 -1.82 6.41
N ARG A 194 26.18 -1.44 6.30
CA ARG A 194 26.60 -0.05 6.32
C ARG A 194 26.50 0.57 4.93
N PRO A 195 26.14 1.86 4.81
CA PRO A 195 26.21 2.53 3.52
C PRO A 195 27.66 2.61 3.04
N ILE A 196 27.84 2.52 1.71
CA ILE A 196 29.11 2.69 1.03
C ILE A 196 28.95 3.66 -0.14
N SER A 197 30.06 4.28 -0.56
CA SER A 197 30.05 5.13 -1.75
C SER A 197 29.99 4.29 -3.04
N ALA A 198 29.59 4.91 -4.14
CA ALA A 198 29.58 4.25 -5.44
C ALA A 198 31.00 3.78 -5.88
N ASP A 199 32.06 4.46 -5.42
CA ASP A 199 33.44 4.11 -5.73
C ASP A 199 33.95 2.90 -4.90
N GLU A 200 33.31 2.64 -3.76
CA GLU A 200 33.67 1.50 -2.90
C GLU A 200 32.98 0.19 -3.32
N GLN A 201 31.89 0.27 -4.09
CA GLN A 201 31.17 -0.92 -4.52
C GLN A 201 31.92 -1.66 -5.62
N THR A 202 31.80 -2.99 -5.62
CA THR A 202 32.49 -3.87 -6.57
C THR A 202 31.53 -4.73 -7.40
N SER A 203 30.29 -4.89 -6.96
CA SER A 203 29.36 -5.88 -7.50
C SER A 203 28.33 -5.29 -8.48
N TYR A 204 28.05 -3.97 -8.44
CA TYR A 204 26.95 -3.34 -9.16
C TYR A 204 27.41 -2.24 -10.13
N GLN A 205 28.06 -2.64 -11.22
CA GLN A 205 28.43 -1.69 -12.28
C GLN A 205 27.20 -1.32 -13.12
N GLY A 206 26.97 -0.02 -13.33
CA GLY A 206 25.89 0.48 -14.19
C GLY A 206 24.52 0.62 -13.51
N PHE A 207 24.45 0.51 -12.19
CA PHE A 207 23.25 0.87 -11.43
C PHE A 207 23.24 2.38 -11.17
N ASP A 208 22.68 3.14 -12.11
CA ASP A 208 22.49 4.58 -11.96
C ASP A 208 21.42 4.87 -10.90
N ASN A 209 21.66 5.87 -10.06
CA ASN A 209 20.75 6.33 -8.99
C ASN A 209 20.48 5.31 -7.86
N ALA A 210 21.33 4.30 -7.69
CA ALA A 210 21.27 3.39 -6.57
C ALA A 210 22.09 3.90 -5.37
N THR A 211 21.60 3.58 -4.17
CA THR A 211 22.38 3.67 -2.94
C THR A 211 22.94 2.30 -2.61
N PHE A 212 24.20 2.26 -2.20
CA PHE A 212 24.89 1.01 -1.96
C PHE A 212 25.13 0.77 -0.48
N TYR A 213 25.07 -0.49 -0.09
CA TYR A 213 25.32 -0.94 1.28
C TYR A 213 26.20 -2.17 1.28
N ARG A 214 26.95 -2.36 2.37
CA ARG A 214 27.82 -3.52 2.57
C ARG A 214 27.55 -4.17 3.92
N LEU A 215 27.25 -5.46 3.87
CA LEU A 215 27.15 -6.32 5.04
C LEU A 215 28.51 -6.99 5.24
N GLU A 216 29.07 -6.83 6.43
CA GLU A 216 30.35 -7.45 6.78
C GLU A 216 30.20 -8.96 6.98
N PRO A 217 31.29 -9.74 6.85
CA PRO A 217 31.28 -11.18 7.08
C PRO A 217 30.69 -11.52 8.45
N LEU A 218 29.83 -12.52 8.50
CA LEU A 218 29.18 -12.91 9.75
C LEU A 218 28.79 -14.40 9.76
N SER A 219 28.47 -14.91 10.95
CA SER A 219 28.00 -16.28 11.13
C SER A 219 26.98 -16.33 12.28
N PHE A 220 25.87 -17.03 12.08
CA PHE A 220 24.78 -17.14 13.04
C PHE A 220 24.09 -18.51 12.96
N PRO A 221 23.36 -18.93 13.99
CA PRO A 221 22.59 -20.17 13.99
C PRO A 221 21.48 -20.12 12.93
N PHE A 222 21.39 -21.16 12.08
CA PHE A 222 20.39 -21.30 11.05
C PHE A 222 19.98 -22.77 10.90
N ALA A 223 18.70 -23.05 10.96
CA ALA A 223 18.16 -24.40 10.99
C ALA A 223 17.01 -24.59 9.98
N ALA A 224 16.61 -25.83 9.77
CA ALA A 224 15.43 -26.13 8.94
C ALA A 224 14.20 -25.39 9.46
N GLY A 225 13.47 -24.75 8.56
CA GLY A 225 12.30 -23.92 8.86
C GLY A 225 12.61 -22.45 9.15
N ASP A 226 13.89 -22.07 9.30
CA ASP A 226 14.27 -20.65 9.33
C ASP A 226 14.16 -20.05 7.92
N ILE A 227 13.73 -18.79 7.87
CA ILE A 227 13.65 -17.96 6.66
C ILE A 227 14.70 -16.86 6.79
N LEU A 228 15.54 -16.73 5.77
CA LEU A 228 16.53 -15.68 5.63
C LEU A 228 16.11 -14.72 4.53
N GLU A 229 16.12 -13.44 4.83
CA GLU A 229 15.71 -12.40 3.87
C GLU A 229 16.51 -11.12 4.07
N SER A 230 16.78 -10.44 2.98
CA SER A 230 17.26 -9.07 3.00
C SER A 230 16.04 -8.14 3.06
N ALA A 231 16.13 -7.03 3.79
CA ALA A 231 15.07 -6.04 3.79
C ALA A 231 15.61 -4.62 3.91
N ALA A 232 14.90 -3.66 3.33
CA ALA A 232 15.10 -2.25 3.53
C ALA A 232 14.05 -1.70 4.49
N VAL A 233 14.49 -0.99 5.53
CA VAL A 233 13.64 -0.25 6.46
C VAL A 233 13.75 1.22 6.11
N LEU A 234 12.64 1.83 5.74
CA LEU A 234 12.56 3.23 5.37
C LEU A 234 11.81 4.00 6.45
N THR A 235 12.30 5.17 6.81
CA THR A 235 11.58 6.12 7.65
C THR A 235 11.31 7.37 6.82
N ASP A 236 10.09 7.84 6.79
CA ASP A 236 9.72 9.04 6.07
C ASP A 236 9.91 10.33 6.91
N GLU A 237 9.71 11.48 6.28
CA GLU A 237 9.82 12.80 6.89
C GLU A 237 8.80 13.05 8.02
N TYR A 238 7.77 12.22 8.13
CA TYR A 238 6.74 12.26 9.18
C TYR A 238 7.01 11.25 10.30
N GLY A 239 8.10 10.47 10.22
CA GLY A 239 8.48 9.46 11.20
C GLY A 239 7.74 8.12 11.05
N ARG A 240 7.02 7.91 9.95
CA ARG A 240 6.39 6.61 9.67
C ARG A 240 7.45 5.66 9.14
N GLU A 241 7.42 4.43 9.62
CA GLU A 241 8.34 3.39 9.16
C GLU A 241 7.62 2.38 8.26
N VAL A 242 8.33 1.90 7.25
CA VAL A 242 7.87 0.87 6.33
C VAL A 242 9.01 -0.07 6.00
N ILE A 243 8.71 -1.35 5.82
CA ILE A 243 9.67 -2.36 5.43
C ILE A 243 9.39 -2.82 4.00
N ARG A 244 10.45 -2.87 3.21
CA ARG A 244 10.45 -3.51 1.91
C ARG A 244 11.28 -4.78 2.02
N PRO A 245 10.65 -5.96 2.15
CA PRO A 245 11.35 -7.24 2.05
C PRO A 245 12.01 -7.39 0.68
N GLY A 246 13.12 -8.09 0.64
CA GLY A 246 13.76 -8.48 -0.61
C GLY A 246 12.92 -9.51 -1.37
N ASP A 247 13.12 -9.56 -2.67
CA ASP A 247 12.30 -10.37 -3.57
C ASP A 247 12.51 -11.88 -3.42
N PHE A 248 13.57 -12.30 -2.73
CA PHE A 248 13.99 -13.69 -2.71
C PHE A 248 14.31 -14.16 -1.27
N PRO A 249 13.32 -14.46 -0.44
CA PRO A 249 13.57 -15.10 0.84
C PRO A 249 14.18 -16.49 0.60
N LEU A 250 15.07 -16.92 1.50
CA LEU A 250 15.79 -18.19 1.41
C LEU A 250 15.48 -19.08 2.62
N THR A 251 15.44 -20.39 2.38
CA THR A 251 15.34 -21.41 3.43
C THR A 251 16.27 -22.57 3.12
N LEU A 252 16.42 -23.50 4.07
CA LEU A 252 17.20 -24.72 3.82
C LEU A 252 16.41 -25.73 2.96
N ASP A 253 17.10 -26.35 2.04
CA ASP A 253 16.62 -27.54 1.34
C ASP A 253 16.56 -28.75 2.30
N SER A 254 15.98 -29.83 1.83
CA SER A 254 15.83 -31.11 2.54
C SER A 254 17.15 -31.73 3.02
N ASP A 255 18.25 -31.39 2.39
CA ASP A 255 19.60 -31.81 2.80
C ASP A 255 20.17 -30.99 3.97
N ASN A 256 19.53 -29.84 4.34
CA ASN A 256 19.97 -28.87 5.33
C ASN A 256 21.37 -28.28 5.07
N GLN A 257 21.83 -28.28 3.85
CA GLN A 257 23.14 -27.77 3.45
C GLN A 257 23.08 -26.70 2.38
N THR A 258 21.95 -26.60 1.67
CA THR A 258 21.76 -25.69 0.56
C THR A 258 20.64 -24.69 0.83
N LEU A 259 20.87 -23.42 0.52
CA LEU A 259 19.79 -22.41 0.53
C LEU A 259 19.00 -22.49 -0.77
N ILE A 260 17.68 -22.49 -0.62
CA ILE A 260 16.74 -22.50 -1.75
C ILE A 260 15.66 -21.42 -1.54
N PHE A 261 14.99 -21.04 -2.63
CA PHE A 261 13.80 -20.21 -2.56
C PHE A 261 12.61 -21.05 -2.11
N PRO A 262 11.83 -20.64 -1.08
CA PRO A 262 10.59 -21.30 -0.74
C PRO A 262 9.64 -21.30 -1.95
N GLY A 263 9.08 -22.46 -2.29
CA GLY A 263 8.14 -22.57 -3.42
C GLY A 263 8.77 -22.87 -4.79
N SER A 264 10.08 -22.99 -4.92
CA SER A 264 10.73 -23.40 -6.19
C SER A 264 10.33 -24.81 -6.68
N THR A 265 9.62 -25.57 -5.86
CA THR A 265 9.12 -26.93 -6.19
C THR A 265 7.65 -26.98 -6.66
N GLY A 266 6.94 -25.85 -6.76
CA GLY A 266 5.54 -25.86 -7.24
C GLY A 266 4.95 -24.44 -7.25
N SER A 267 4.30 -24.10 -8.29
CA SER A 267 3.49 -22.97 -8.77
C SER A 267 2.91 -21.92 -7.81
N ASP A 268 3.36 -21.77 -6.60
CA ASP A 268 2.94 -20.69 -5.71
C ASP A 268 3.81 -19.47 -5.98
N THR A 269 3.25 -18.52 -6.74
CA THR A 269 3.77 -17.18 -6.81
C THR A 269 3.68 -16.57 -5.41
N VAL A 270 4.80 -16.48 -4.71
CA VAL A 270 4.91 -15.63 -3.54
C VAL A 270 4.63 -14.21 -4.04
N ASP A 271 3.67 -13.51 -3.42
CA ASP A 271 3.46 -12.07 -3.64
C ASP A 271 4.65 -11.30 -3.07
N ALA A 272 5.79 -11.43 -3.74
CA ALA A 272 7.12 -11.02 -3.28
C ALA A 272 7.34 -9.50 -3.30
N TYR A 273 6.34 -8.70 -3.66
CA TYR A 273 6.56 -7.28 -3.95
C TYR A 273 5.76 -6.31 -3.10
N SER A 274 5.06 -6.78 -2.06
CA SER A 274 4.29 -5.89 -1.21
C SER A 274 5.16 -5.21 -0.16
N ILE A 275 5.00 -3.89 -0.04
CA ILE A 275 5.49 -3.13 1.10
C ILE A 275 4.77 -3.63 2.34
N ASP A 276 5.53 -3.91 3.39
CA ASP A 276 4.98 -4.25 4.70
C ASP A 276 4.80 -2.97 5.51
N THR A 277 3.57 -2.59 5.72
CA THR A 277 3.18 -1.40 6.48
C THR A 277 2.92 -1.70 7.95
N ASP A 278 2.70 -2.98 8.31
CA ASP A 278 2.62 -3.44 9.69
C ASP A 278 3.97 -3.99 10.15
N ILE A 279 4.84 -3.11 10.62
CA ILE A 279 6.18 -3.48 11.07
C ILE A 279 6.21 -4.13 12.46
N SER A 280 5.06 -4.33 13.10
CA SER A 280 4.99 -4.81 14.49
C SER A 280 5.57 -6.22 14.72
N HIS A 281 5.62 -7.03 13.67
CA HIS A 281 6.19 -8.37 13.71
C HIS A 281 7.69 -8.43 13.36
N TRP A 282 8.27 -7.31 12.92
CA TRP A 282 9.71 -7.18 12.71
C TRP A 282 10.42 -6.76 14.00
N THR A 283 11.61 -7.28 14.22
CA THR A 283 12.43 -6.95 15.41
C THR A 283 13.81 -6.47 14.96
N PHE A 284 14.22 -5.29 15.42
CA PHE A 284 15.48 -4.64 15.08
C PHE A 284 16.48 -4.68 16.23
#